data_cb6f5861f49bcc65d49477ace8052f7d
#
_entry.id   cb6f5861f49bcc65d49477ace8052f7d
#
_cell.length_a   1.000
_cell.length_b   1.000
_cell.length_c   1.000
_cell.angle_alpha   90.00
_cell.angle_beta   90.00
_cell.angle_gamma   90.00
#
_symmetry.space_group_name_H-M   'P 1'
#
loop_
_entity.id
_entity.type
_entity.pdbx_description
1 polymer ?
#
loop_
_entity_poly.entity_id
_entity_poly.type
_entity_poly.pdbx_seq_one_letter_code
_entity_poly.pdbx_strand_id
1 'polypeptide(L)'
;TISSHNPYIIPKKYKGKFRKGTTKIHESIAYADYALKRFFETASKQEWYKNTLFVITADHTSSEPTEKQFKTNVGKFRAPILFFDPSNPSIVGKNQKNLQQIDIMPSIIDYLNINSKMVTYGKSYQSEKDFVVYYLDNIYHYI
;
A
#
# COMPACT_ATOMS: atom_id res chain seq x y z
N THR A 1 10.74 0.03 0.85
CA THR A 1 12.14 -0.32 0.54
C THR A 1 13.09 0.65 1.26
N ILE A 2 14.33 0.21 1.53
CA ILE A 2 15.36 1.06 2.19
C ILE A 2 15.59 2.38 1.44
N SER A 3 15.46 2.38 0.12
CA SER A 3 15.69 3.58 -0.71
C SER A 3 14.63 4.68 -0.51
N SER A 4 13.43 4.34 -0.11
CA SER A 4 12.36 5.31 0.20
C SER A 4 12.36 5.79 1.66
N HIS A 5 13.36 5.39 2.44
CA HIS A 5 13.63 5.89 3.78
C HIS A 5 14.73 6.97 3.77
N ASN A 6 14.68 7.93 4.70
CA ASN A 6 15.75 8.92 4.87
C ASN A 6 17.12 8.19 5.06
N PRO A 7 18.19 8.60 4.37
CA PRO A 7 18.41 9.81 3.57
C PRO A 7 18.04 9.71 2.07
N TYR A 8 17.17 8.79 1.66
CA TYR A 8 16.64 8.65 0.30
C TYR A 8 17.72 8.35 -0.76
N ILE A 9 18.63 7.45 -0.42
CA ILE A 9 19.75 7.08 -1.29
C ILE A 9 19.33 5.98 -2.25
N ILE A 10 19.50 6.23 -3.54
CA ILE A 10 19.36 5.21 -4.59
C ILE A 10 20.73 4.68 -5.01
N PRO A 11 20.82 3.43 -5.54
CA PRO A 11 22.09 2.86 -5.96
C PRO A 11 22.80 3.72 -7.02
N LYS A 12 24.12 3.83 -6.93
CA LYS A 12 24.96 4.70 -7.79
C LYS A 12 24.67 4.53 -9.29
N LYS A 13 24.45 3.27 -9.77
CA LYS A 13 24.15 2.95 -11.18
C LYS A 13 22.84 3.55 -11.71
N TYR A 14 21.96 3.99 -10.82
CA TYR A 14 20.66 4.59 -11.17
C TYR A 14 20.61 6.09 -10.90
N LYS A 15 21.66 6.68 -10.34
CA LYS A 15 21.73 8.12 -10.03
C LYS A 15 21.45 8.96 -11.28
N GLY A 16 20.51 9.88 -11.17
CA GLY A 16 20.13 10.78 -12.28
C GLY A 16 19.26 10.15 -13.38
N LYS A 17 18.86 8.87 -13.24
CA LYS A 17 17.97 8.20 -14.20
C LYS A 17 16.49 8.45 -13.96
N PHE A 18 16.11 8.94 -12.79
CA PHE A 18 14.74 9.19 -12.42
C PHE A 18 14.46 10.67 -12.29
N ARG A 19 13.19 11.03 -12.51
CA ARG A 19 12.72 12.41 -12.38
C ARG A 19 12.93 12.88 -10.93
N LYS A 20 13.61 13.99 -10.78
CA LYS A 20 13.70 14.71 -9.52
C LYS A 20 12.43 15.54 -9.35
N GLY A 21 11.82 15.44 -8.17
CA GLY A 21 10.72 16.33 -7.79
C GLY A 21 11.23 17.49 -6.93
N THR A 22 10.32 18.05 -6.14
CA THR A 22 10.61 19.18 -5.24
C THR A 22 11.35 18.75 -3.98
N THR A 23 11.35 17.45 -3.63
CA THR A 23 12.04 16.87 -2.48
C THR A 23 12.85 15.63 -2.89
N LYS A 24 13.82 15.22 -2.06
CA LYS A 24 14.67 14.04 -2.32
C LYS A 24 13.89 12.74 -2.39
N ILE A 25 12.79 12.64 -1.68
CA ILE A 25 11.94 11.44 -1.65
C ILE A 25 11.36 11.12 -3.03
N HIS A 26 11.08 12.12 -3.87
CA HIS A 26 10.46 11.90 -5.18
C HIS A 26 11.33 11.02 -6.10
N GLU A 27 12.66 11.25 -6.14
CA GLU A 27 13.57 10.42 -6.94
C GLU A 27 13.63 8.99 -6.39
N SER A 28 13.60 8.82 -5.07
CA SER A 28 13.64 7.50 -4.45
C SER A 28 12.32 6.72 -4.62
N ILE A 29 11.17 7.40 -4.63
CA ILE A 29 9.88 6.78 -4.96
C ILE A 29 9.87 6.32 -6.42
N ALA A 30 10.35 7.15 -7.34
CA ALA A 30 10.45 6.77 -8.75
C ALA A 30 11.39 5.56 -8.96
N TYR A 31 12.47 5.46 -8.19
CA TYR A 31 13.31 4.26 -8.17
C TYR A 31 12.58 3.04 -7.59
N ALA A 32 11.82 3.21 -6.50
CA ALA A 32 11.07 2.12 -5.89
C ALA A 32 9.98 1.59 -6.85
N ASP A 33 9.28 2.48 -7.55
CA ASP A 33 8.31 2.13 -8.60
C ASP A 33 8.97 1.35 -9.75
N TYR A 34 10.13 1.81 -10.21
CA TYR A 34 10.92 1.08 -11.21
C TYR A 34 11.34 -0.32 -10.70
N ALA A 35 11.73 -0.45 -9.44
CA ALA A 35 12.09 -1.73 -8.87
C ALA A 35 10.89 -2.67 -8.81
N LEU A 36 9.70 -2.14 -8.45
CA LEU A 36 8.44 -2.88 -8.46
C LEU A 36 8.07 -3.34 -9.88
N LYS A 37 8.21 -2.47 -10.88
CA LYS A 37 8.04 -2.83 -12.29
C LYS A 37 8.93 -4.01 -12.68
N ARG A 38 10.23 -3.95 -12.34
CA ARG A 38 11.19 -5.04 -12.63
C ARG A 38 10.84 -6.34 -11.92
N PHE A 39 10.33 -6.24 -10.69
CA PHE A 39 9.83 -7.39 -9.97
C PHE A 39 8.69 -8.08 -10.75
N PHE A 40 7.68 -7.34 -11.17
CA PHE A 40 6.54 -7.90 -11.91
C PHE A 40 6.92 -8.41 -13.30
N GLU A 41 7.83 -7.75 -14.02
CA GLU A 41 8.38 -8.25 -15.28
C GLU A 41 9.06 -9.62 -15.14
N THR A 42 9.65 -9.91 -13.98
CA THR A 42 10.29 -11.18 -13.68
C THR A 42 9.29 -12.20 -13.13
N ALA A 43 8.45 -11.77 -12.18
CA ALA A 43 7.44 -12.61 -11.54
C ALA A 43 6.43 -13.15 -12.54
N SER A 44 6.01 -12.35 -13.52
CA SER A 44 5.03 -12.75 -14.54
C SER A 44 5.48 -13.93 -15.41
N LYS A 45 6.76 -14.27 -15.40
CA LYS A 45 7.34 -15.41 -16.12
C LYS A 45 7.43 -16.68 -15.27
N GLN A 46 7.07 -16.61 -13.99
CA GLN A 46 7.16 -17.71 -13.06
C GLN A 46 5.85 -18.52 -13.03
N GLU A 47 5.96 -19.81 -12.80
CA GLU A 47 4.80 -20.73 -12.73
C GLU A 47 3.82 -20.35 -11.61
N TRP A 48 4.35 -19.87 -10.48
CA TRP A 48 3.54 -19.47 -9.32
C TRP A 48 2.78 -18.16 -9.51
N TYR A 49 3.11 -17.34 -10.51
CA TYR A 49 2.57 -15.99 -10.69
C TYR A 49 1.03 -15.95 -10.72
N LYS A 50 0.42 -16.85 -11.50
CA LYS A 50 -1.04 -16.95 -11.61
C LYS A 50 -1.72 -17.52 -10.35
N ASN A 51 -0.95 -18.13 -9.46
CA ASN A 51 -1.42 -18.68 -8.18
C ASN A 51 -1.07 -17.78 -7.00
N THR A 52 -0.86 -16.50 -7.23
CA THR A 52 -0.40 -15.57 -6.18
C THR A 52 -1.30 -14.34 -6.14
N LEU A 53 -1.87 -14.07 -4.97
CA LEU A 53 -2.46 -12.78 -4.65
C LEU A 53 -1.35 -11.83 -4.16
N PHE A 54 -1.13 -10.75 -4.88
CA PHE A 54 -0.18 -9.70 -4.48
C PHE A 54 -0.91 -8.64 -3.68
N VAL A 55 -0.42 -8.35 -2.49
CA VAL A 55 -0.91 -7.24 -1.67
C VAL A 55 0.21 -6.24 -1.48
N ILE A 56 -0.03 -5.01 -1.92
CA ILE A 56 0.96 -3.94 -1.90
C ILE A 56 0.40 -2.80 -1.06
N THR A 57 1.16 -2.39 -0.06
CA THR A 57 0.81 -1.26 0.80
C THR A 57 2.07 -0.50 1.19
N ALA A 58 1.91 0.75 1.62
CA ALA A 58 2.95 1.47 2.33
C ALA A 58 2.81 1.23 3.83
N ASP A 59 3.92 1.28 4.57
CA ASP A 59 3.93 1.19 6.04
C ASP A 59 3.30 2.44 6.68
N HIS A 60 3.54 3.62 6.09
CA HIS A 60 2.95 4.90 6.49
C HIS A 60 3.05 5.92 5.35
N THR A 61 2.44 7.09 5.53
CA THR A 61 2.57 8.23 4.63
C THR A 61 3.95 8.88 4.74
N SER A 62 4.32 9.67 3.74
CA SER A 62 5.56 10.45 3.78
C SER A 62 5.55 11.48 4.92
N SER A 63 6.70 11.66 5.58
CA SER A 63 6.94 12.77 6.51
C SER A 63 7.04 14.14 5.81
N GLU A 64 7.21 14.17 4.48
CA GLU A 64 7.34 15.37 3.65
C GLU A 64 6.20 15.45 2.62
N PRO A 65 4.91 15.53 3.04
CA PRO A 65 3.80 15.57 2.09
C PRO A 65 3.77 16.91 1.35
N THR A 66 3.69 16.86 0.03
CA THR A 66 3.56 18.05 -0.82
C THR A 66 2.10 18.47 -0.98
N GLU A 67 1.20 17.52 -1.11
CA GLU A 67 -0.21 17.75 -1.35
C GLU A 67 -0.99 18.07 -0.07
N LYS A 68 -1.89 19.07 -0.14
CA LYS A 68 -2.69 19.54 1.00
C LYS A 68 -3.50 18.43 1.68
N GLN A 69 -4.04 17.50 0.89
CA GLN A 69 -4.85 16.39 1.42
C GLN A 69 -4.09 15.48 2.39
N PHE A 70 -2.78 15.35 2.24
CA PHE A 70 -1.93 14.53 3.14
C PHE A 70 -1.40 15.30 4.35
N LYS A 71 -1.67 16.62 4.44
CA LYS A 71 -1.30 17.47 5.58
C LYS A 71 -2.38 17.54 6.66
N THR A 72 -3.56 17.02 6.40
CA THR A 72 -4.67 16.94 7.36
C THR A 72 -4.43 15.82 8.38
N ASN A 73 -5.14 15.85 9.52
CA ASN A 73 -5.02 14.81 10.54
C ASN A 73 -5.34 13.41 10.00
N VAL A 74 -6.36 13.27 9.16
CA VAL A 74 -6.70 12.02 8.46
C VAL A 74 -5.67 11.71 7.38
N GLY A 75 -5.28 12.71 6.61
CA GLY A 75 -4.34 12.56 5.49
C GLY A 75 -2.98 12.00 5.89
N LYS A 76 -2.52 12.27 7.12
CA LYS A 76 -1.28 11.71 7.68
C LYS A 76 -1.29 10.19 7.79
N PHE A 77 -2.46 9.56 7.77
CA PHE A 77 -2.64 8.11 7.88
C PHE A 77 -3.07 7.44 6.57
N ARG A 78 -3.19 8.20 5.47
CA ARG A 78 -3.64 7.66 4.18
C ARG A 78 -2.50 6.92 3.48
N ALA A 79 -2.42 5.60 3.68
CA ALA A 79 -1.57 4.71 2.93
C ALA A 79 -2.39 3.94 1.87
N PRO A 80 -1.85 3.71 0.65
CA PRO A 80 -2.55 2.90 -0.34
C PRO A 80 -2.56 1.43 0.07
N ILE A 81 -3.64 0.71 -0.24
CA ILE A 81 -3.72 -0.74 -0.17
C ILE A 81 -4.17 -1.23 -1.54
N LEU A 82 -3.37 -2.07 -2.20
CA LEU A 82 -3.64 -2.63 -3.50
C LEU A 82 -3.69 -4.16 -3.40
N PHE A 83 -4.78 -4.75 -3.89
CA PHE A 83 -4.89 -6.19 -4.15
C PHE A 83 -4.74 -6.42 -5.64
N PHE A 84 -3.88 -7.33 -6.03
CA PHE A 84 -3.65 -7.70 -7.42
C PHE A 84 -3.57 -9.22 -7.55
N ASP A 85 -4.52 -9.78 -8.27
CA ASP A 85 -4.57 -11.21 -8.62
C ASP A 85 -4.48 -11.35 -10.14
N PRO A 86 -3.36 -11.88 -10.66
CA PRO A 86 -3.20 -12.07 -12.10
C PRO A 86 -4.19 -13.06 -12.72
N SER A 87 -4.80 -13.94 -11.92
CA SER A 87 -5.76 -14.95 -12.37
C SER A 87 -7.20 -14.45 -12.37
N ASN A 88 -7.48 -13.35 -11.67
CA ASN A 88 -8.83 -12.81 -11.52
C ASN A 88 -8.95 -11.39 -12.08
N PRO A 89 -9.31 -11.23 -13.35
CA PRO A 89 -9.44 -9.92 -13.98
C PRO A 89 -10.64 -9.11 -13.46
N SER A 90 -11.49 -9.68 -12.61
CA SER A 90 -12.67 -8.98 -12.07
C SER A 90 -12.34 -8.06 -10.90
N ILE A 91 -11.17 -8.23 -10.23
CA ILE A 91 -10.76 -7.35 -9.15
C ILE A 91 -10.04 -6.10 -9.68
N VAL A 92 -10.74 -5.32 -10.46
CA VAL A 92 -10.24 -4.04 -10.98
C VAL A 92 -11.09 -2.88 -10.49
N GLY A 93 -10.47 -1.74 -10.33
CA GLY A 93 -11.15 -0.52 -9.93
C GLY A 93 -10.69 0.01 -8.57
N LYS A 94 -11.43 0.97 -8.05
CA LYS A 94 -11.14 1.63 -6.79
C LYS A 94 -12.26 1.38 -5.79
N ASN A 95 -11.91 0.78 -4.67
CA ASN A 95 -12.82 0.71 -3.53
C ASN A 95 -12.83 2.07 -2.82
N GLN A 96 -14.02 2.60 -2.53
CA GLN A 96 -14.23 3.89 -1.86
C GLN A 96 -14.36 3.75 -0.33
N LYS A 97 -14.45 2.52 0.18
CA LYS A 97 -14.56 2.26 1.63
C LYS A 97 -13.28 2.63 2.36
N ASN A 98 -13.44 3.03 3.60
CA ASN A 98 -12.34 3.27 4.51
C ASN A 98 -11.73 1.94 4.97
N LEU A 99 -10.48 1.69 4.60
CA LEU A 99 -9.72 0.51 4.98
C LEU A 99 -8.45 0.91 5.70
N GLN A 100 -8.03 0.06 6.63
CA GLN A 100 -6.79 0.18 7.38
C GLN A 100 -5.88 -1.02 7.09
N GLN A 101 -4.61 -0.92 7.39
CA GLN A 101 -3.67 -2.04 7.23
C GLN A 101 -4.09 -3.27 8.05
N ILE A 102 -4.75 -3.07 9.19
CA ILE A 102 -5.31 -4.15 10.02
C ILE A 102 -6.42 -4.94 9.30
N ASP A 103 -7.04 -4.34 8.27
CA ASP A 103 -8.09 -4.94 7.45
C ASP A 103 -7.52 -5.86 6.35
N ILE A 104 -6.21 -5.84 6.11
CA ILE A 104 -5.57 -6.63 5.05
C ILE A 104 -5.76 -8.12 5.28
N MET A 105 -5.45 -8.62 6.49
CA MET A 105 -5.56 -10.04 6.80
C MET A 105 -6.99 -10.58 6.66
N PRO A 106 -8.03 -10.00 7.31
CA PRO A 106 -9.40 -10.48 7.12
C PRO A 106 -9.87 -10.34 5.67
N SER A 107 -9.38 -9.34 4.93
CA SER A 107 -9.68 -9.18 3.51
C SER A 107 -9.08 -10.30 2.64
N ILE A 108 -7.86 -10.75 2.94
CA ILE A 108 -7.23 -11.88 2.25
C ILE A 108 -7.98 -13.18 2.52
N ILE A 109 -8.32 -13.45 3.77
CA ILE A 109 -9.06 -14.64 4.19
C ILE A 109 -10.41 -14.72 3.47
N ASP A 110 -11.11 -13.59 3.42
CA ASP A 110 -12.42 -13.48 2.76
C ASP A 110 -12.29 -13.63 1.24
N TYR A 111 -11.33 -12.93 0.62
CA TYR A 111 -11.07 -13.04 -0.82
C TYR A 111 -10.74 -14.46 -1.27
N LEU A 112 -9.92 -15.17 -0.49
CA LEU A 112 -9.52 -16.55 -0.78
C LEU A 112 -10.55 -17.58 -0.32
N ASN A 113 -11.68 -17.14 0.25
CA ASN A 113 -12.74 -18.01 0.80
C ASN A 113 -12.18 -19.07 1.77
N ILE A 114 -11.25 -18.66 2.64
CA ILE A 114 -10.62 -19.55 3.62
C ILE A 114 -11.55 -19.68 4.83
N ASN A 115 -12.09 -20.88 5.06
CA ASN A 115 -12.90 -21.18 6.23
C ASN A 115 -12.01 -21.33 7.48
N SER A 116 -11.70 -20.23 8.13
CA SER A 116 -10.88 -20.21 9.34
C SER A 116 -11.53 -19.34 10.42
N LYS A 117 -11.49 -19.82 11.66
CA LYS A 117 -11.84 -19.00 12.81
C LYS A 117 -10.61 -18.17 13.21
N MET A 118 -10.77 -16.86 13.20
CA MET A 118 -9.72 -15.93 13.61
C MET A 118 -10.29 -14.83 14.51
N VAL A 119 -9.46 -14.33 15.41
CA VAL A 119 -9.74 -13.11 16.15
C VAL A 119 -8.98 -11.96 15.46
N THR A 120 -9.69 -10.96 15.03
CA THR A 120 -9.12 -9.78 14.38
C THR A 120 -9.82 -8.51 14.86
N TYR A 121 -9.07 -7.42 14.95
CA TYR A 121 -9.62 -6.07 15.14
C TYR A 121 -9.99 -5.40 13.82
N GLY A 122 -9.50 -5.95 12.69
CA GLY A 122 -9.84 -5.49 11.35
C GLY A 122 -11.13 -6.09 10.82
N LYS A 123 -11.60 -5.55 9.71
CA LYS A 123 -12.76 -6.01 8.95
C LYS A 123 -12.35 -6.34 7.52
N SER A 124 -13.10 -7.23 6.84
CA SER A 124 -12.91 -7.49 5.42
C SER A 124 -13.31 -6.25 4.58
N TYR A 125 -12.67 -6.07 3.42
CA TYR A 125 -13.06 -5.07 2.42
C TYR A 125 -14.50 -5.26 1.89
N GLN A 126 -15.06 -6.45 2.03
CA GLN A 126 -16.45 -6.77 1.67
C GLN A 126 -17.45 -6.37 2.77
N SER A 127 -16.99 -6.17 4.00
CA SER A 127 -17.84 -5.81 5.14
C SER A 127 -18.68 -4.54 4.83
N GLU A 128 -19.90 -4.50 5.32
CA GLU A 128 -20.75 -3.29 5.26
C GLU A 128 -20.26 -2.17 6.20
N LYS A 129 -19.43 -2.52 7.18
CA LYS A 129 -18.84 -1.56 8.11
C LYS A 129 -17.84 -0.67 7.36
N ASP A 130 -18.02 0.64 7.47
CA ASP A 130 -17.15 1.63 6.82
C ASP A 130 -16.64 2.62 7.88
N PHE A 131 -15.55 2.25 8.53
CA PHE A 131 -14.91 3.09 9.52
C PHE A 131 -13.40 2.84 9.58
N VAL A 132 -12.68 3.82 10.09
CA VAL A 132 -11.27 3.69 10.51
C VAL A 132 -11.09 4.29 11.90
N VAL A 133 -10.11 3.76 12.61
CA VAL A 133 -9.71 4.28 13.94
C VAL A 133 -8.23 4.64 13.87
N TYR A 134 -7.88 5.83 14.31
CA TYR A 134 -6.49 6.26 14.43
C TYR A 134 -6.26 6.99 15.75
N TYR A 135 -5.01 7.02 16.18
CA TYR A 135 -4.59 7.68 17.42
C TYR A 135 -3.76 8.90 17.07
N LEU A 136 -4.17 10.07 17.57
CA LEU A 136 -3.47 11.33 17.37
C LEU A 136 -3.72 12.24 18.58
N ASP A 137 -2.69 12.94 19.03
CA ASP A 137 -2.75 13.91 20.13
C ASP A 137 -3.39 13.33 21.41
N ASN A 138 -3.01 12.09 21.77
CA ASN A 138 -3.51 11.34 22.92
C ASN A 138 -5.00 11.01 22.87
N ILE A 139 -5.63 11.05 21.71
CA ILE A 139 -7.05 10.76 21.50
C ILE A 139 -7.22 9.71 20.40
N TYR A 140 -8.15 8.78 20.59
CA TYR A 140 -8.63 7.89 19.54
C TYR A 140 -9.69 8.59 18.71
N HIS A 141 -9.50 8.62 17.41
CA HIS A 141 -10.43 9.18 16.45
C HIS A 141 -11.11 8.04 15.70
N TYR A 142 -12.41 8.17 15.52
CA TYR A 142 -13.24 7.27 14.75
C TYR A 142 -13.88 8.04 13.60
N ILE A 143 -13.78 7.52 12.37
CA ILE A 143 -14.32 8.13 11.14
C ILE A 143 -15.13 7.09 10.39
#